data_bd9d40c3289bd42c7b535e9002dafbc0
#
_entry.id   bd9d40c3289bd42c7b535e9002dafbc0
#
_cell.length_a   1.000
_cell.length_b   1.000
_cell.length_c   1.000
_cell.angle_alpha   90.00
_cell.angle_beta   90.00
_cell.angle_gamma   90.00
#
_symmetry.space_group_name_H-M   'P 1'
#
loop_
_entity.id
_entity.type
_entity.pdbx_description
1 polymer ?
#
loop_
_entity_poly.entity_id
_entity_poly.type
_entity_poly.pdbx_seq_one_letter_code
_entity_poly.pdbx_strand_id
1 'polypeptide(L)'
;LSDVKKRITSDSLIGIICGYVLCMILPLFISTTGVASDGTEFVKSWVLNWDKVAQAKWFALPKLMPVKPVFDLRAILPVLIMFVVTAVETVGDISGVMEGGMSREATDQELSGGVICDGIGSSIAALFGVLPNTSFSQNVGLVTMTKIVNRFALACGAIFLIICGLFPKLAALVSIMPQSVLGGAAVIMFSSIVMSGIQLITKEPLTARSMTIVSVALGLGYGIGANSAILVQLPQAIQMICGESGIVPAAFVAIILNILLPKEKQ
;
A
#
# COMPACT_ATOMS: atom_id res chain seq x y z
N LEU A 1 23.91 9.78 11.61
CA LEU A 1 22.73 9.52 10.74
C LEU A 1 22.29 8.04 10.78
N SER A 2 23.21 7.07 10.79
CA SER A 2 22.88 5.63 10.89
C SER A 2 22.19 5.24 12.19
N ASP A 3 22.63 5.80 13.31
CA ASP A 3 22.09 5.50 14.64
C ASP A 3 20.71 6.14 14.85
N VAL A 4 20.47 7.31 14.29
CA VAL A 4 19.15 7.96 14.33
C VAL A 4 18.13 7.14 13.51
N LYS A 5 18.52 6.64 12.34
CA LYS A 5 17.66 5.80 11.49
C LYS A 5 17.28 4.47 12.16
N LYS A 6 18.26 3.77 12.75
CA LYS A 6 17.99 2.55 13.55
C LYS A 6 17.04 2.82 14.72
N ARG A 7 17.19 3.94 15.40
CA ARG A 7 16.30 4.35 16.49
C ARG A 7 14.85 4.51 16.02
N ILE A 8 14.60 5.26 14.95
CA ILE A 8 13.23 5.54 14.48
C ILE A 8 12.47 4.24 14.15
N THR A 9 13.11 3.25 13.52
CA THR A 9 12.45 1.97 13.21
C THR A 9 12.17 1.14 14.45
N SER A 10 13.12 1.07 15.40
CA SER A 10 12.90 0.44 16.70
C SER A 10 11.81 1.13 17.49
N ASP A 11 11.81 2.47 17.50
CA ASP A 11 10.84 3.28 18.25
C ASP A 11 9.42 3.11 17.69
N SER A 12 9.27 2.99 16.38
CA SER A 12 7.97 2.72 15.75
C SER A 12 7.42 1.34 16.13
N LEU A 13 8.27 0.30 16.10
CA LEU A 13 7.87 -1.05 16.51
C LEU A 13 7.54 -1.11 18.01
N ILE A 14 8.36 -0.48 18.83
CA ILE A 14 8.12 -0.36 20.27
C ILE A 14 6.80 0.40 20.52
N GLY A 15 6.56 1.49 19.78
CA GLY A 15 5.31 2.25 19.86
C GLY A 15 4.07 1.41 19.53
N ILE A 16 4.13 0.57 18.50
CA ILE A 16 3.04 -0.35 18.14
C ILE A 16 2.82 -1.38 19.27
N ILE A 17 3.90 -2.01 19.75
CA ILE A 17 3.82 -3.01 20.83
C ILE A 17 3.28 -2.36 22.11
N CYS A 18 3.80 -1.21 22.52
CA CYS A 18 3.34 -0.48 23.69
C CYS A 18 1.87 -0.06 23.55
N GLY A 19 1.47 0.44 22.38
CA GLY A 19 0.09 0.79 22.08
C GLY A 19 -0.85 -0.43 22.18
N TYR A 20 -0.41 -1.58 21.66
CA TYR A 20 -1.16 -2.82 21.75
C TYR A 20 -1.32 -3.29 23.20
N VAL A 21 -0.23 -3.29 23.97
CA VAL A 21 -0.24 -3.64 25.41
C VAL A 21 -1.11 -2.67 26.20
N LEU A 22 -1.02 -1.36 25.90
CA LEU A 22 -1.87 -0.36 26.55
C LEU A 22 -3.36 -0.65 26.30
N CYS A 23 -3.73 -1.00 25.07
CA CYS A 23 -5.10 -1.37 24.73
C CYS A 23 -5.58 -2.68 25.39
N MET A 24 -4.66 -3.56 25.80
CA MET A 24 -4.99 -4.73 26.62
C MET A 24 -5.29 -4.36 28.08
N ILE A 25 -4.63 -3.33 28.59
CA ILE A 25 -4.73 -2.91 29.99
C ILE A 25 -5.88 -1.91 30.20
N LEU A 26 -6.15 -1.03 29.24
CA LEU A 26 -7.18 0.01 29.32
C LEU A 26 -8.58 -0.49 29.73
N PRO A 27 -9.07 -1.67 29.27
CA PRO A 27 -10.39 -2.18 29.70
C PRO A 27 -10.52 -2.40 31.21
N LEU A 28 -9.40 -2.52 31.93
CA LEU A 28 -9.40 -2.68 33.40
C LEU A 28 -9.73 -1.38 34.13
N PHE A 29 -9.53 -0.24 33.51
CA PHE A 29 -9.68 1.09 34.10
C PHE A 29 -10.76 1.94 33.49
N ILE A 30 -11.10 1.71 32.21
CA ILE A 30 -11.99 2.55 31.41
C ILE A 30 -13.05 1.68 30.74
N SER A 31 -14.30 2.16 30.69
CA SER A 31 -15.42 1.46 30.05
C SER A 31 -15.12 1.20 28.57
N THR A 32 -15.39 -0.02 28.11
CA THR A 32 -15.18 -0.48 26.74
C THR A 32 -16.23 0.02 25.76
N THR A 33 -17.39 0.47 26.28
CA THR A 33 -18.50 1.00 25.51
C THR A 33 -18.57 2.52 25.62
N GLY A 34 -19.08 3.14 24.60
CA GLY A 34 -19.45 4.56 24.55
C GLY A 34 -20.88 4.70 24.05
N VAL A 35 -21.50 5.83 24.32
CA VAL A 35 -22.82 6.18 23.79
C VAL A 35 -22.65 7.27 22.76
N ALA A 36 -23.15 7.05 21.55
CA ALA A 36 -23.15 8.05 20.47
C ALA A 36 -24.19 9.14 20.74
N SER A 37 -24.11 10.23 19.99
CA SER A 37 -25.04 11.36 20.13
C SER A 37 -26.50 11.01 19.81
N ASP A 38 -26.74 9.90 19.13
CA ASP A 38 -28.06 9.32 18.82
C ASP A 38 -28.56 8.32 19.86
N GLY A 39 -27.81 8.12 20.96
CA GLY A 39 -28.13 7.19 22.04
C GLY A 39 -27.76 5.74 21.77
N THR A 40 -27.13 5.41 20.63
CA THR A 40 -26.67 4.05 20.35
C THR A 40 -25.38 3.74 21.09
N GLU A 41 -25.30 2.53 21.68
CA GLU A 41 -24.07 2.04 22.29
C GLU A 41 -23.12 1.53 21.22
N PHE A 42 -21.85 1.92 21.30
CA PHE A 42 -20.81 1.42 20.42
C PHE A 42 -19.57 0.95 21.23
N VAL A 43 -18.87 -0.04 20.71
CA VAL A 43 -17.60 -0.50 21.27
C VAL A 43 -16.49 0.45 20.80
N LYS A 44 -15.69 0.94 21.74
CA LYS A 44 -14.62 1.89 21.44
C LYS A 44 -13.54 1.25 20.55
N SER A 45 -12.97 2.03 19.65
CA SER A 45 -12.03 1.59 18.60
C SER A 45 -10.69 1.01 19.11
N TRP A 46 -10.39 1.19 20.39
CA TRP A 46 -9.19 0.65 21.03
C TRP A 46 -9.43 -0.69 21.73
N VAL A 47 -10.67 -1.20 21.76
CA VAL A 47 -11.02 -2.47 22.39
C VAL A 47 -10.66 -3.64 21.51
N LEU A 48 -9.94 -4.61 22.06
CA LEU A 48 -9.53 -5.83 21.38
C LEU A 48 -10.68 -6.84 21.33
N ASN A 49 -10.98 -7.33 20.13
CA ASN A 49 -12.02 -8.36 19.93
C ASN A 49 -11.41 -9.76 20.05
N TRP A 50 -11.30 -10.28 21.26
CA TRP A 50 -10.76 -11.61 21.53
C TRP A 50 -11.59 -12.76 20.97
N ASP A 51 -12.89 -12.54 20.72
CA ASP A 51 -13.77 -13.57 20.15
C ASP A 51 -13.32 -14.00 18.75
N LYS A 52 -12.78 -13.06 17.96
CA LYS A 52 -12.19 -13.39 16.65
C LYS A 52 -11.02 -14.36 16.79
N VAL A 53 -10.18 -14.21 17.82
CA VAL A 53 -9.05 -15.11 18.06
C VAL A 53 -9.53 -16.45 18.59
N ALA A 54 -10.53 -16.45 19.48
CA ALA A 54 -11.10 -17.67 20.03
C ALA A 54 -11.74 -18.54 18.93
N GLN A 55 -12.49 -17.92 18.01
CA GLN A 55 -13.17 -18.59 16.92
C GLN A 55 -12.24 -18.98 15.75
N ALA A 56 -11.07 -18.39 15.65
CA ALA A 56 -10.13 -18.70 14.59
C ALA A 56 -9.62 -20.14 14.69
N LYS A 57 -9.54 -20.80 13.56
CA LYS A 57 -8.99 -22.16 13.45
C LYS A 57 -7.50 -22.16 13.75
N TRP A 58 -6.99 -23.24 14.34
CA TRP A 58 -5.56 -23.41 14.54
C TRP A 58 -4.81 -23.58 13.23
N PHE A 59 -5.39 -24.35 12.31
CA PHE A 59 -4.79 -24.65 11.02
C PHE A 59 -5.85 -24.58 9.91
N ALA A 60 -5.50 -23.97 8.79
CA ALA A 60 -6.34 -23.93 7.60
C ALA A 60 -5.47 -24.01 6.34
N LEU A 61 -5.85 -24.90 5.42
CA LEU A 61 -5.24 -24.96 4.10
C LEU A 61 -5.99 -24.01 3.16
N PRO A 62 -5.25 -23.30 2.30
CA PRO A 62 -5.86 -22.50 1.25
C PRO A 62 -6.64 -23.39 0.29
N LYS A 63 -7.83 -22.96 -0.11
CA LYS A 63 -8.64 -23.67 -1.09
C LYS A 63 -8.26 -23.22 -2.48
N LEU A 64 -7.95 -24.17 -3.36
CA LEU A 64 -7.73 -23.89 -4.76
C LEU A 64 -9.08 -23.63 -5.44
N MET A 65 -9.18 -22.59 -6.24
CA MET A 65 -10.34 -22.17 -7.01
C MET A 65 -11.65 -22.15 -6.17
N PRO A 66 -11.70 -21.37 -5.07
CA PRO A 66 -12.90 -21.32 -4.21
C PRO A 66 -14.11 -20.73 -4.93
N VAL A 67 -13.88 -19.98 -6.00
CA VAL A 67 -14.91 -19.36 -6.86
C VAL A 67 -14.68 -19.82 -8.29
N LYS A 68 -15.76 -20.14 -9.02
CA LYS A 68 -15.66 -20.47 -10.43
C LYS A 68 -15.22 -19.23 -11.23
N PRO A 69 -14.20 -19.34 -12.09
CA PRO A 69 -13.80 -18.23 -12.93
C PRO A 69 -14.92 -17.88 -13.93
N VAL A 70 -15.24 -16.61 -14.01
CA VAL A 70 -16.18 -16.06 -14.99
C VAL A 70 -15.42 -15.09 -15.86
N PHE A 71 -15.48 -15.28 -17.18
CA PHE A 71 -14.82 -14.41 -18.14
C PHE A 71 -15.85 -13.44 -18.73
N ASP A 72 -15.80 -12.18 -18.28
CA ASP A 72 -16.61 -11.10 -18.83
C ASP A 72 -15.67 -10.00 -19.34
N LEU A 73 -15.77 -9.70 -20.62
CA LEU A 73 -14.92 -8.70 -21.27
C LEU A 73 -15.11 -7.29 -20.64
N ARG A 74 -16.30 -7.01 -20.12
CA ARG A 74 -16.61 -5.73 -19.45
C ARG A 74 -15.85 -5.58 -18.14
N ALA A 75 -15.55 -6.69 -17.46
CA ALA A 75 -14.73 -6.70 -16.25
C ALA A 75 -13.23 -6.78 -16.57
N ILE A 76 -12.86 -7.53 -17.62
CA ILE A 76 -11.46 -7.76 -18.01
C ILE A 76 -10.79 -6.46 -18.46
N LEU A 77 -11.45 -5.65 -19.30
CA LEU A 77 -10.85 -4.43 -19.85
C LEU A 77 -10.44 -3.41 -18.77
N PRO A 78 -11.28 -3.03 -17.80
CA PRO A 78 -10.86 -2.14 -16.73
C PRO A 78 -9.70 -2.71 -15.90
N VAL A 79 -9.74 -4.00 -15.57
CA VAL A 79 -8.68 -4.67 -14.81
C VAL A 79 -7.37 -4.67 -15.58
N LEU A 80 -7.39 -4.88 -16.90
CA LEU A 80 -6.19 -4.85 -17.73
C LEU A 80 -5.54 -3.46 -17.73
N ILE A 81 -6.34 -2.38 -17.78
CA ILE A 81 -5.84 -1.01 -17.66
C ILE A 81 -5.21 -0.79 -16.28
N MET A 82 -5.87 -1.29 -15.22
CA MET A 82 -5.31 -1.21 -13.87
C MET A 82 -3.97 -1.95 -13.76
N PHE A 83 -3.79 -3.09 -14.41
CA PHE A 83 -2.50 -3.78 -14.44
C PHE A 83 -1.39 -2.99 -15.13
N VAL A 84 -1.70 -2.18 -16.13
CA VAL A 84 -0.70 -1.27 -16.72
C VAL A 84 -0.28 -0.21 -15.70
N VAL A 85 -1.22 0.32 -14.93
CA VAL A 85 -0.93 1.32 -13.88
C VAL A 85 -0.11 0.70 -12.75
N THR A 86 -0.48 -0.50 -12.26
CA THR A 86 0.30 -1.19 -11.22
C THR A 86 1.70 -1.56 -11.71
N ALA A 87 1.88 -1.87 -13.00
CA ALA A 87 3.22 -2.09 -13.56
C ALA A 87 4.10 -0.82 -13.46
N VAL A 88 3.52 0.36 -13.73
CA VAL A 88 4.24 1.65 -13.56
C VAL A 88 4.55 1.90 -12.08
N GLU A 89 3.61 1.61 -11.18
CA GLU A 89 3.83 1.69 -9.73
C GLU A 89 4.98 0.78 -9.28
N THR A 90 4.98 -0.48 -9.71
CA THR A 90 6.03 -1.45 -9.41
C THR A 90 7.40 -0.98 -9.90
N VAL A 91 7.50 -0.40 -11.10
CA VAL A 91 8.73 0.21 -11.61
C VAL A 91 9.20 1.34 -10.70
N GLY A 92 8.30 2.21 -10.25
CA GLY A 92 8.58 3.29 -9.30
C GLY A 92 9.08 2.77 -7.96
N ASP A 93 8.43 1.76 -7.40
CA ASP A 93 8.78 1.16 -6.11
C ASP A 93 10.15 0.47 -6.17
N ILE A 94 10.43 -0.30 -7.22
CA ILE A 94 11.74 -0.94 -7.40
C ILE A 94 12.83 0.12 -7.51
N SER A 95 12.60 1.17 -8.30
CA SER A 95 13.54 2.28 -8.42
C SER A 95 13.79 2.94 -7.07
N GLY A 96 12.73 3.20 -6.30
CA GLY A 96 12.82 3.76 -4.96
C GLY A 96 13.58 2.87 -3.97
N VAL A 97 13.37 1.55 -4.01
CA VAL A 97 14.10 0.58 -3.18
C VAL A 97 15.57 0.53 -3.56
N MET A 98 15.90 0.51 -4.85
CA MET A 98 17.27 0.45 -5.31
C MET A 98 18.05 1.74 -4.98
N GLU A 99 17.45 2.89 -5.18
CA GLU A 99 18.05 4.16 -4.78
C GLU A 99 18.10 4.33 -3.28
N GLY A 100 16.95 4.19 -2.63
CA GLY A 100 16.82 4.38 -1.20
C GLY A 100 17.60 3.35 -0.40
N GLY A 101 17.60 2.09 -0.80
CA GLY A 101 18.23 0.98 -0.09
C GLY A 101 19.69 0.75 -0.46
N MET A 102 19.99 0.70 -1.75
CA MET A 102 21.30 0.29 -2.29
C MET A 102 22.13 1.46 -2.83
N SER A 103 21.56 2.67 -2.87
CA SER A 103 22.22 3.89 -3.38
C SER A 103 22.73 3.74 -4.83
N ARG A 104 21.98 3.04 -5.67
CA ARG A 104 22.22 2.87 -7.10
C ARG A 104 20.92 2.85 -7.88
N GLU A 105 20.98 3.06 -9.17
CA GLU A 105 19.84 2.90 -10.05
C GLU A 105 19.45 1.43 -10.24
N ALA A 106 18.16 1.22 -10.51
CA ALA A 106 17.66 -0.09 -10.90
C ALA A 106 18.08 -0.40 -12.34
N THR A 107 18.45 -1.63 -12.60
CA THR A 107 18.74 -2.11 -13.95
C THR A 107 17.44 -2.50 -14.67
N ASP A 108 17.42 -2.46 -16.01
CA ASP A 108 16.27 -2.89 -16.82
C ASP A 108 15.86 -4.33 -16.51
N GLN A 109 16.81 -5.19 -16.16
CA GLN A 109 16.59 -6.57 -15.77
C GLN A 109 15.85 -6.67 -14.43
N GLU A 110 16.15 -5.80 -13.47
CA GLU A 110 15.49 -5.74 -12.17
C GLU A 110 14.08 -5.18 -12.29
N LEU A 111 13.91 -4.15 -13.11
CA LEU A 111 12.60 -3.56 -13.38
C LEU A 111 11.66 -4.56 -14.07
N SER A 112 12.12 -5.16 -15.17
CA SER A 112 11.33 -6.15 -15.92
C SER A 112 11.05 -7.40 -15.09
N GLY A 113 12.05 -7.88 -14.32
CA GLY A 113 11.90 -9.02 -13.42
C GLY A 113 10.87 -8.77 -12.32
N GLY A 114 10.81 -7.56 -11.77
CA GLY A 114 9.83 -7.18 -10.76
C GLY A 114 8.40 -7.16 -11.31
N VAL A 115 8.18 -6.57 -12.48
CA VAL A 115 6.86 -6.55 -13.13
C VAL A 115 6.40 -7.97 -13.48
N ILE A 116 7.30 -8.82 -13.99
CA ILE A 116 6.98 -10.24 -14.25
C ILE A 116 6.63 -10.97 -12.96
N CYS A 117 7.37 -10.75 -11.88
CA CYS A 117 7.11 -11.35 -10.57
C CYS A 117 5.72 -10.96 -10.04
N ASP A 118 5.34 -9.70 -10.21
CA ASP A 118 4.04 -9.17 -9.82
C ASP A 118 2.89 -9.83 -10.61
N GLY A 119 3.07 -9.97 -11.92
CA GLY A 119 2.11 -10.66 -12.81
C GLY A 119 1.95 -12.15 -12.46
N ILE A 120 3.05 -12.86 -12.20
CA ILE A 120 3.02 -14.27 -11.79
C ILE A 120 2.35 -14.41 -10.42
N GLY A 121 2.71 -13.54 -9.46
CA GLY A 121 2.13 -13.52 -8.14
C GLY A 121 0.62 -13.29 -8.18
N SER A 122 0.15 -12.32 -8.96
CA SER A 122 -1.27 -12.05 -9.20
C SER A 122 -2.00 -13.23 -9.84
N SER A 123 -1.36 -13.92 -10.79
CA SER A 123 -1.90 -15.12 -11.40
C SER A 123 -2.08 -16.26 -10.39
N ILE A 124 -1.08 -16.45 -9.51
CA ILE A 124 -1.16 -17.44 -8.41
C ILE A 124 -2.25 -17.01 -7.41
N ALA A 125 -2.34 -15.74 -7.05
CA ALA A 125 -3.38 -15.21 -6.16
C ALA A 125 -4.78 -15.49 -6.70
N ALA A 126 -5.00 -15.30 -8.00
CA ALA A 126 -6.26 -15.60 -8.66
C ALA A 126 -6.67 -17.09 -8.55
N LEU A 127 -5.70 -18.03 -8.61
CA LEU A 127 -5.98 -19.46 -8.39
C LEU A 127 -6.52 -19.76 -6.98
N PHE A 128 -6.15 -18.95 -6.00
CA PHE A 128 -6.67 -19.05 -4.63
C PHE A 128 -7.89 -18.17 -4.37
N GLY A 129 -8.41 -17.47 -5.39
CA GLY A 129 -9.55 -16.57 -5.27
C GLY A 129 -9.24 -15.33 -4.41
N VAL A 130 -7.98 -14.91 -4.38
CA VAL A 130 -7.51 -13.71 -3.69
C VAL A 130 -7.33 -12.59 -4.71
N LEU A 131 -7.40 -11.34 -4.25
CA LEU A 131 -7.15 -10.17 -5.08
C LEU A 131 -5.72 -10.18 -5.64
N PRO A 132 -5.49 -9.57 -6.82
CA PRO A 132 -4.16 -9.40 -7.37
C PRO A 132 -3.22 -8.75 -6.35
N ASN A 133 -1.96 -9.17 -6.35
CA ASN A 133 -0.92 -8.49 -5.59
C ASN A 133 -0.27 -7.40 -6.45
N THR A 134 0.29 -6.41 -5.78
CA THR A 134 1.15 -5.38 -6.35
C THR A 134 2.31 -5.13 -5.40
N SER A 135 3.31 -4.37 -5.84
CA SER A 135 4.35 -3.88 -4.94
C SER A 135 3.74 -3.04 -3.81
N PHE A 136 4.34 -3.08 -2.64
CA PHE A 136 3.84 -2.39 -1.46
C PHE A 136 4.73 -1.17 -1.17
N SER A 137 4.32 -0.01 -1.66
CA SER A 137 5.09 1.24 -1.64
C SER A 137 5.54 1.67 -0.23
N GLN A 138 4.79 1.28 0.82
CA GLN A 138 5.18 1.52 2.21
C GLN A 138 6.52 0.88 2.56
N ASN A 139 6.86 -0.25 1.93
CA ASN A 139 8.14 -0.92 2.14
C ASN A 139 9.31 -0.13 1.56
N VAL A 140 9.10 0.68 0.52
CA VAL A 140 10.12 1.57 -0.04
C VAL A 140 10.63 2.53 1.04
N GLY A 141 9.71 3.14 1.79
CA GLY A 141 10.06 4.00 2.93
C GLY A 141 10.83 3.25 4.01
N LEU A 142 10.37 2.04 4.38
CA LEU A 142 11.07 1.21 5.38
C LEU A 142 12.47 0.80 4.92
N VAL A 143 12.64 0.37 3.67
CA VAL A 143 13.95 0.00 3.11
C VAL A 143 14.86 1.22 3.05
N THR A 144 14.37 2.38 2.65
CA THR A 144 15.13 3.62 2.62
C THR A 144 15.63 4.01 4.02
N MET A 145 14.80 3.80 5.05
CA MET A 145 15.15 4.09 6.45
C MET A 145 16.09 3.05 7.05
N THR A 146 15.82 1.78 6.86
CA THR A 146 16.54 0.67 7.50
C THR A 146 17.79 0.23 6.73
N LYS A 147 17.81 0.48 5.43
CA LYS A 147 18.84 -0.04 4.49
C LYS A 147 18.91 -1.58 4.47
N ILE A 148 17.85 -2.27 4.89
CA ILE A 148 17.77 -3.72 4.84
C ILE A 148 17.32 -4.14 3.43
N VAL A 149 18.27 -4.58 2.63
CA VAL A 149 18.08 -5.06 1.24
C VAL A 149 18.46 -6.53 1.07
N ASN A 150 18.75 -7.21 2.18
CA ASN A 150 19.18 -8.61 2.15
C ASN A 150 17.98 -9.50 1.75
N ARG A 151 18.15 -10.23 0.64
CA ARG A 151 17.15 -11.17 0.11
C ARG A 151 16.71 -12.22 1.12
N PHE A 152 17.64 -12.71 1.95
CA PHE A 152 17.32 -13.69 2.99
C PHE A 152 16.40 -13.10 4.06
N ALA A 153 16.65 -11.88 4.51
CA ALA A 153 15.79 -11.21 5.49
C ALA A 153 14.37 -10.99 4.93
N LEU A 154 14.26 -10.58 3.66
CA LEU A 154 12.96 -10.42 2.99
C LEU A 154 12.24 -11.77 2.80
N ALA A 155 12.98 -12.83 2.45
CA ALA A 155 12.43 -14.18 2.35
C ALA A 155 11.89 -14.69 3.70
N CYS A 156 12.56 -14.41 4.81
CA CYS A 156 12.06 -14.74 6.14
C CYS A 156 10.73 -14.05 6.43
N GLY A 157 10.57 -12.79 6.01
CA GLY A 157 9.28 -12.07 6.11
C GLY A 157 8.17 -12.74 5.30
N ALA A 158 8.46 -13.14 4.06
CA ALA A 158 7.51 -13.86 3.21
C ALA A 158 7.11 -15.22 3.82
N ILE A 159 8.07 -15.98 4.35
CA ILE A 159 7.82 -17.25 5.04
C ILE A 159 6.93 -17.01 6.28
N PHE A 160 7.19 -15.97 7.05
CA PHE A 160 6.35 -15.61 8.19
C PHE A 160 4.90 -15.33 7.78
N LEU A 161 4.68 -14.61 6.67
CA LEU A 161 3.33 -14.37 6.15
C LEU A 161 2.64 -15.67 5.70
N ILE A 162 3.37 -16.59 5.07
CA ILE A 162 2.84 -17.92 4.71
C ILE A 162 2.43 -18.69 5.97
N ILE A 163 3.26 -18.68 7.00
CA ILE A 163 2.94 -19.31 8.29
C ILE A 163 1.68 -18.68 8.88
N CYS A 164 1.57 -17.36 8.91
CA CYS A 164 0.36 -16.67 9.36
C CYS A 164 -0.89 -17.08 8.55
N GLY A 165 -0.75 -17.30 7.25
CA GLY A 165 -1.83 -17.80 6.40
C GLY A 165 -2.26 -19.22 6.72
N LEU A 166 -1.31 -20.10 7.08
CA LEU A 166 -1.59 -21.48 7.47
C LEU A 166 -2.14 -21.61 8.91
N PHE A 167 -1.81 -20.65 9.78
CA PHE A 167 -2.26 -20.59 11.16
C PHE A 167 -3.17 -19.37 11.40
N PRO A 168 -4.47 -19.47 11.06
CA PRO A 168 -5.41 -18.34 11.18
C PRO A 168 -5.46 -17.69 12.58
N LYS A 169 -5.12 -18.42 13.63
CA LYS A 169 -5.00 -17.85 14.97
C LYS A 169 -3.92 -16.78 15.09
N LEU A 170 -2.78 -16.96 14.43
CA LEU A 170 -1.72 -15.94 14.38
C LEU A 170 -2.19 -14.72 13.57
N ALA A 171 -2.81 -14.95 12.43
CA ALA A 171 -3.40 -13.88 11.63
C ALA A 171 -4.50 -13.13 12.41
N ALA A 172 -5.34 -13.83 13.17
CA ALA A 172 -6.36 -13.22 14.01
C ALA A 172 -5.74 -12.30 15.09
N LEU A 173 -4.65 -12.72 15.74
CA LEU A 173 -3.94 -11.86 16.71
C LEU A 173 -3.48 -10.53 16.11
N VAL A 174 -2.97 -10.57 14.88
CA VAL A 174 -2.58 -9.34 14.18
C VAL A 174 -3.81 -8.54 13.75
N SER A 175 -4.88 -9.21 13.30
CA SER A 175 -6.08 -8.54 12.77
C SER A 175 -6.94 -7.85 13.83
N ILE A 176 -6.82 -8.22 15.11
CA ILE A 176 -7.52 -7.54 16.21
C ILE A 176 -6.79 -6.29 16.70
N MET A 177 -5.66 -5.93 16.09
CA MET A 177 -4.94 -4.72 16.46
C MET A 177 -5.88 -3.50 16.39
N PRO A 178 -5.94 -2.69 17.46
CA PRO A 178 -6.86 -1.56 17.52
C PRO A 178 -6.61 -0.54 16.42
N GLN A 179 -7.68 0.01 15.89
CA GLN A 179 -7.63 1.04 14.83
C GLN A 179 -6.84 2.28 15.25
N SER A 180 -6.84 2.63 16.53
CA SER A 180 -6.05 3.74 17.08
C SER A 180 -4.54 3.49 16.97
N VAL A 181 -4.09 2.25 17.20
CA VAL A 181 -2.68 1.86 17.07
C VAL A 181 -2.27 1.78 15.60
N LEU A 182 -3.12 1.16 14.77
CA LEU A 182 -2.92 1.10 13.32
C LEU A 182 -2.87 2.49 12.69
N GLY A 183 -3.77 3.41 13.10
CA GLY A 183 -3.79 4.78 12.63
C GLY A 183 -2.50 5.54 12.94
N GLY A 184 -1.99 5.41 14.16
CA GLY A 184 -0.71 6.01 14.53
C GLY A 184 0.48 5.47 13.70
N ALA A 185 0.54 4.16 13.51
CA ALA A 185 1.55 3.53 12.65
C ALA A 185 1.39 3.97 11.18
N ALA A 186 0.17 4.04 10.69
CA ALA A 186 -0.14 4.45 9.31
C ALA A 186 0.36 5.88 9.02
N VAL A 187 0.16 6.83 9.93
CA VAL A 187 0.64 8.21 9.75
C VAL A 187 2.15 8.24 9.50
N ILE A 188 2.93 7.49 10.29
CA ILE A 188 4.40 7.44 10.13
C ILE A 188 4.78 6.77 8.80
N MET A 189 4.12 5.66 8.44
CA MET A 189 4.38 4.95 7.20
C MET A 189 4.05 5.82 5.98
N PHE A 190 2.87 6.43 5.94
CA PHE A 190 2.47 7.29 4.83
C PHE A 190 3.36 8.54 4.71
N SER A 191 3.79 9.12 5.82
CA SER A 191 4.78 10.21 5.80
C SER A 191 6.10 9.78 5.12
N SER A 192 6.55 8.55 5.37
CA SER A 192 7.75 8.00 4.72
C SER A 192 7.57 7.80 3.22
N ILE A 193 6.37 7.38 2.77
CA ILE A 193 6.05 7.25 1.34
C ILE A 193 6.06 8.60 0.66
N VAL A 194 5.43 9.61 1.26
CA VAL A 194 5.44 10.99 0.73
C VAL A 194 6.88 11.49 0.56
N MET A 195 7.74 11.25 1.56
CA MET A 195 9.15 11.63 1.46
C MET A 195 9.89 10.89 0.34
N SER A 196 9.62 9.59 0.15
CA SER A 196 10.19 8.82 -0.97
C SER A 196 9.73 9.37 -2.32
N GLY A 197 8.45 9.72 -2.45
CA GLY A 197 7.91 10.35 -3.65
C GLY A 197 8.56 11.70 -3.96
N ILE A 198 8.75 12.54 -2.92
CA ILE A 198 9.46 13.81 -3.06
C ILE A 198 10.91 13.59 -3.50
N GLN A 199 11.60 12.61 -2.93
CA GLN A 199 12.98 12.29 -3.32
C GLN A 199 13.07 11.85 -4.79
N LEU A 200 12.13 11.04 -5.29
CA LEU A 200 12.07 10.64 -6.69
C LEU A 200 11.82 11.83 -7.62
N ILE A 201 10.89 12.72 -7.28
CA ILE A 201 10.56 13.91 -8.08
C ILE A 201 11.74 14.89 -8.12
N THR A 202 12.47 15.03 -7.02
CA THR A 202 13.60 15.98 -6.88
C THR A 202 14.96 15.39 -7.26
N LYS A 203 14.99 14.17 -7.78
CA LYS A 203 16.23 13.52 -8.25
C LYS A 203 16.91 14.33 -9.35
N GLU A 204 16.13 14.84 -10.29
CA GLU A 204 16.57 15.76 -11.31
C GLU A 204 16.18 17.21 -10.96
N PRO A 205 16.92 18.21 -11.43
CA PRO A 205 16.55 19.61 -11.22
C PRO A 205 15.13 19.88 -11.74
N LEU A 206 14.29 20.46 -10.88
CA LEU A 206 12.93 20.81 -11.26
C LEU A 206 12.95 22.01 -12.21
N THR A 207 12.74 21.73 -13.48
CA THR A 207 12.55 22.76 -14.51
C THR A 207 11.12 23.28 -14.49
N ALA A 208 10.85 24.43 -15.13
CA ALA A 208 9.50 24.97 -15.23
C ALA A 208 8.52 23.98 -15.86
N ARG A 209 9.01 23.21 -16.85
CA ARG A 209 8.24 22.14 -17.51
C ARG A 209 7.90 21.01 -16.54
N SER A 210 8.90 20.45 -15.87
CA SER A 210 8.68 19.34 -14.92
C SER A 210 7.83 19.76 -13.73
N MET A 211 8.00 20.97 -13.21
CA MET A 211 7.14 21.53 -12.16
C MET A 211 5.68 21.62 -12.61
N THR A 212 5.43 22.08 -13.83
CA THR A 212 4.06 22.15 -14.37
C THR A 212 3.44 20.76 -14.48
N ILE A 213 4.17 19.77 -15.02
CA ILE A 213 3.69 18.40 -15.16
C ILE A 213 3.33 17.81 -13.78
N VAL A 214 4.26 17.92 -12.83
CA VAL A 214 4.07 17.36 -11.49
C VAL A 214 2.91 18.05 -10.76
N SER A 215 2.85 19.38 -10.80
CA SER A 215 1.81 20.14 -10.10
C SER A 215 0.41 19.83 -10.62
N VAL A 216 0.24 19.80 -11.94
CA VAL A 216 -1.06 19.54 -12.54
C VAL A 216 -1.46 18.06 -12.36
N ALA A 217 -0.51 17.15 -12.54
CA ALA A 217 -0.77 15.72 -12.35
C ALA A 217 -1.17 15.39 -10.90
N LEU A 218 -0.43 15.91 -9.91
CA LEU A 218 -0.75 15.72 -8.50
C LEU A 218 -2.07 16.40 -8.11
N GLY A 219 -2.29 17.63 -8.58
CA GLY A 219 -3.50 18.39 -8.29
C GLY A 219 -4.77 17.71 -8.81
N LEU A 220 -4.76 17.27 -10.08
CA LEU A 220 -5.88 16.57 -10.68
C LEU A 220 -6.03 15.15 -10.11
N GLY A 221 -4.93 14.43 -9.91
CA GLY A 221 -4.97 13.09 -9.32
C GLY A 221 -5.56 13.11 -7.92
N TYR A 222 -5.06 13.98 -7.05
CA TYR A 222 -5.60 14.14 -5.70
C TYR A 222 -7.06 14.64 -5.72
N GLY A 223 -7.36 15.65 -6.54
CA GLY A 223 -8.70 16.23 -6.61
C GLY A 223 -9.76 15.21 -7.05
N ILE A 224 -9.47 14.38 -8.05
CA ILE A 224 -10.36 13.32 -8.53
C ILE A 224 -10.44 12.19 -7.50
N GLY A 225 -9.31 11.76 -6.95
CA GLY A 225 -9.27 10.70 -5.94
C GLY A 225 -9.98 11.07 -4.63
N ALA A 226 -9.92 12.34 -4.22
CA ALA A 226 -10.60 12.83 -3.02
C ALA A 226 -12.11 13.05 -3.24
N ASN A 227 -12.54 13.29 -4.48
CA ASN A 227 -13.92 13.59 -4.82
C ASN A 227 -14.35 12.90 -6.12
N SER A 228 -14.60 11.60 -6.04
CA SER A 228 -15.04 10.78 -7.17
C SER A 228 -16.39 11.20 -7.76
N ALA A 229 -17.18 12.00 -7.04
CA ALA A 229 -18.44 12.53 -7.52
C ALA A 229 -18.30 13.39 -8.80
N ILE A 230 -17.12 13.94 -9.06
CA ILE A 230 -16.81 14.68 -10.29
C ILE A 230 -16.98 13.79 -11.54
N LEU A 231 -16.77 12.49 -11.41
CA LEU A 231 -16.79 11.53 -12.51
C LEU A 231 -18.20 10.97 -12.83
N VAL A 232 -19.22 11.30 -12.04
CA VAL A 232 -20.57 10.70 -12.14
C VAL A 232 -21.20 10.87 -13.54
N GLN A 233 -20.85 11.93 -14.27
CA GLN A 233 -21.37 12.19 -15.63
C GLN A 233 -20.58 11.48 -16.73
N LEU A 234 -19.46 10.82 -16.40
CA LEU A 234 -18.61 10.12 -17.36
C LEU A 234 -19.08 8.66 -17.53
N PRO A 235 -18.70 7.99 -18.63
CA PRO A 235 -18.99 6.58 -18.83
C PRO A 235 -18.53 5.73 -17.64
N GLN A 236 -19.31 4.71 -17.30
CA GLN A 236 -19.06 3.85 -16.14
C GLN A 236 -17.64 3.26 -16.09
N ALA A 237 -17.06 2.93 -17.27
CA ALA A 237 -15.69 2.46 -17.36
C ALA A 237 -14.68 3.48 -16.84
N ILE A 238 -14.86 4.78 -17.15
CA ILE A 238 -13.98 5.85 -16.67
C ILE A 238 -14.16 6.07 -15.16
N GLN A 239 -15.41 6.01 -14.69
CA GLN A 239 -15.69 6.09 -13.25
C GLN A 239 -14.99 4.98 -12.46
N MET A 240 -15.03 3.75 -12.95
CA MET A 240 -14.36 2.61 -12.33
C MET A 240 -12.83 2.74 -12.34
N ILE A 241 -12.26 3.22 -13.43
CA ILE A 241 -10.80 3.33 -13.59
C ILE A 241 -10.23 4.51 -12.80
N CYS A 242 -10.90 5.67 -12.85
CA CYS A 242 -10.39 6.91 -12.29
C CYS A 242 -10.97 7.25 -10.92
N GLY A 243 -12.11 6.66 -10.54
CA GLY A 243 -12.85 7.04 -9.33
C GLY A 243 -12.38 6.36 -8.06
N GLU A 244 -11.71 5.21 -8.17
CA GLU A 244 -11.23 4.45 -7.01
C GLU A 244 -9.82 4.85 -6.57
N SER A 245 -9.03 5.46 -7.47
CA SER A 245 -7.65 5.84 -7.17
C SER A 245 -7.24 7.11 -7.91
N GLY A 246 -6.68 8.07 -7.19
CA GLY A 246 -6.09 9.28 -7.76
C GLY A 246 -4.80 9.04 -8.56
N ILE A 247 -4.19 7.85 -8.42
CA ILE A 247 -2.94 7.48 -9.11
C ILE A 247 -3.17 7.41 -10.62
N VAL A 248 -4.28 6.80 -11.04
CA VAL A 248 -4.59 6.62 -12.46
C VAL A 248 -4.74 7.97 -13.19
N PRO A 249 -5.62 8.89 -12.75
CA PRO A 249 -5.72 10.20 -13.40
C PRO A 249 -4.42 10.99 -13.31
N ALA A 250 -3.66 10.90 -12.22
CA ALA A 250 -2.35 11.55 -12.11
C ALA A 250 -1.37 11.03 -13.17
N ALA A 251 -1.27 9.72 -13.34
CA ALA A 251 -0.39 9.10 -14.33
C ALA A 251 -0.78 9.48 -15.76
N PHE A 252 -2.07 9.44 -16.11
CA PHE A 252 -2.55 9.85 -17.41
C PHE A 252 -2.24 11.32 -17.72
N VAL A 253 -2.49 12.20 -16.77
CA VAL A 253 -2.20 13.63 -16.92
C VAL A 253 -0.71 13.86 -17.09
N ALA A 254 0.12 13.20 -16.30
CA ALA A 254 1.57 13.31 -16.40
C ALA A 254 2.08 12.86 -17.78
N ILE A 255 1.61 11.73 -18.29
CA ILE A 255 1.97 11.21 -19.61
C ILE A 255 1.53 12.18 -20.70
N ILE A 256 0.27 12.62 -20.68
CA ILE A 256 -0.27 13.54 -21.69
C ILE A 256 0.52 14.85 -21.70
N LEU A 257 0.74 15.46 -20.54
CA LEU A 257 1.50 16.70 -20.44
C LEU A 257 2.96 16.52 -20.85
N ASN A 258 3.56 15.38 -20.55
CA ASN A 258 4.93 15.08 -20.98
C ASN A 258 5.06 14.95 -22.51
N ILE A 259 4.00 14.53 -23.21
CA ILE A 259 3.95 14.46 -24.65
C ILE A 259 3.67 15.84 -25.27
N LEU A 260 2.72 16.59 -24.69
CA LEU A 260 2.23 17.85 -25.26
C LEU A 260 3.18 19.03 -25.02
N LEU A 261 3.81 19.07 -23.85
CA LEU A 261 4.69 20.20 -23.54
C LEU A 261 6.02 20.09 -24.28
N PRO A 262 6.51 21.19 -24.90
CA PRO A 262 7.76 21.19 -25.64
C PRO A 262 8.93 20.80 -24.70
N LYS A 263 9.86 20.02 -25.25
CA LYS A 263 11.09 19.69 -24.53
C LYS A 263 11.92 20.97 -24.34
N GLU A 264 12.40 21.19 -23.14
CA GLU A 264 13.34 22.29 -22.89
C GLU A 264 14.61 22.06 -23.72
N LYS A 265 15.06 23.09 -24.38
CA LYS A 265 16.39 23.06 -25.00
C LYS A 265 17.42 23.05 -23.90
N GLN A 266 18.20 21.99 -23.83
CA GLN A 266 19.40 21.93 -22.98
C GLN A 266 20.40 23.01 -23.35
#